data_ae8f1889fddf730fc740776237d71089
#
_entry.id   ae8f1889fddf730fc740776237d71089
#
_cell.length_a   1.000
_cell.length_b   1.000
_cell.length_c   1.000
_cell.angle_alpha   90.00
_cell.angle_beta   90.00
_cell.angle_gamma   90.00
#
_symmetry.space_group_name_H-M   'P 1'
#
loop_
_entity.id
_entity.type
_entity.pdbx_description
1 polymer ?
#
loop_
_entity_poly.entity_id
_entity_poly.type
_entity_poly.pdbx_seq_one_letter_code
_entity_poly.pdbx_strand_id
1 'polypeptide(L)'
;MDGVAVCVENYARWMQEKVGGVSVITPKNNGADYSDKKYEVLDYLSVKVPFRPPYVTGVSEMDPVFLRKIVRRNFKIVHAHCPFMSGLTAARVAKIQRIPMVASFHSKYRDDFERVISSEAVVDAVISGIVKFYMGADEVWVPQESVKEVLYSYGYKGNIEVMPNGCDLVGEYSPDFYREARKAVGVSDDEFVMLFVGQHIWEKNVKLSIEAMGRIKDLPFRMFFIGTGYAEGDMKKMVQELGIADKVTFVGRLTDREKLKQYYAASSLFLFPSLYDTDGLVVKEAACFNTPSVMLREASASGMLTDGETGFLINNSAEDFEALLRKLHSDRELARKVGECASGRIVRSWEDIAGEAIDRYNSLIARKCMIRPL
;
A
#
# COMPACT_ATOMS: atom_id res chain seq x y z
N MET A 1 0.05 -7.35 -7.68
CA MET A 1 0.16 -7.62 -6.24
C MET A 1 -0.52 -6.45 -5.57
N ASP A 2 -1.30 -6.64 -4.54
CA ASP A 2 -1.89 -5.53 -3.78
C ASP A 2 -0.94 -5.08 -2.66
N GLY A 3 -1.21 -3.93 -2.03
CA GLY A 3 -0.34 -3.37 -1.00
C GLY A 3 -0.16 -4.27 0.22
N VAL A 4 -1.19 -5.04 0.60
CA VAL A 4 -1.11 -5.99 1.73
C VAL A 4 -0.17 -7.14 1.42
N ALA A 5 -0.24 -7.68 0.20
CA ALA A 5 0.66 -8.75 -0.24
C ALA A 5 2.13 -8.29 -0.28
N VAL A 6 2.39 -7.06 -0.76
CA VAL A 6 3.73 -6.44 -0.73
C VAL A 6 4.23 -6.31 0.72
N CYS A 7 3.36 -5.87 1.62
CA CYS A 7 3.68 -5.72 3.04
C CYS A 7 4.07 -7.07 3.67
N VAL A 8 3.23 -8.11 3.49
CA VAL A 8 3.49 -9.47 4.02
C VAL A 8 4.79 -10.04 3.46
N GLU A 9 5.04 -9.89 2.16
CA GLU A 9 6.26 -10.38 1.52
C GLU A 9 7.51 -9.74 2.11
N ASN A 10 7.50 -8.42 2.29
CA ASN A 10 8.65 -7.71 2.85
C ASN A 10 8.88 -8.06 4.33
N TYR A 11 7.83 -8.11 5.15
CA TYR A 11 7.95 -8.60 6.53
C TYR A 11 8.55 -10.02 6.56
N ALA A 12 8.01 -10.95 5.78
CA ALA A 12 8.46 -12.32 5.78
C ALA A 12 9.91 -12.47 5.32
N ARG A 13 10.31 -11.74 4.27
CA ARG A 13 11.68 -11.75 3.75
C ARG A 13 12.68 -11.24 4.78
N TRP A 14 12.47 -10.04 5.31
CA TRP A 14 13.42 -9.42 6.23
C TRP A 14 13.46 -10.11 7.60
N MET A 15 12.32 -10.59 8.10
CA MET A 15 12.31 -11.41 9.32
C MET A 15 13.00 -12.74 9.13
N GLN A 16 12.84 -13.39 7.97
CA GLN A 16 13.55 -14.63 7.67
C GLN A 16 15.07 -14.40 7.63
N GLU A 17 15.52 -13.27 7.09
CA GLU A 17 16.95 -12.92 7.05
C GLU A 17 17.50 -12.56 8.44
N LYS A 18 16.73 -11.86 9.27
CA LYS A 18 17.21 -11.41 10.59
C LYS A 18 17.10 -12.47 11.70
N VAL A 19 16.03 -13.25 11.72
CA VAL A 19 15.74 -14.18 12.84
C VAL A 19 15.43 -15.62 12.41
N GLY A 20 15.08 -15.83 11.15
CA GLY A 20 14.74 -17.16 10.60
C GLY A 20 13.43 -17.72 11.11
N GLY A 21 13.04 -18.89 10.56
CA GLY A 21 11.89 -19.66 11.01
C GLY A 21 10.53 -19.02 10.69
N VAL A 22 10.45 -18.24 9.61
CA VAL A 22 9.23 -17.54 9.19
C VAL A 22 8.37 -18.43 8.30
N SER A 23 7.07 -18.50 8.59
CA SER A 23 6.07 -19.16 7.75
C SER A 23 4.94 -18.19 7.40
N VAL A 24 4.62 -18.07 6.12
CA VAL A 24 3.49 -17.29 5.63
C VAL A 24 2.31 -18.22 5.35
N ILE A 25 1.15 -17.89 5.89
CA ILE A 25 -0.11 -18.64 5.68
C ILE A 25 -0.95 -17.88 4.65
N THR A 26 -1.33 -18.54 3.56
CA THR A 26 -2.10 -17.93 2.48
C THR A 26 -3.11 -18.90 1.86
N PRO A 27 -4.26 -18.43 1.32
CA PRO A 27 -5.10 -19.25 0.49
C PRO A 27 -4.33 -19.74 -0.75
N LYS A 28 -4.52 -21.01 -1.11
CA LYS A 28 -3.89 -21.56 -2.31
C LYS A 28 -4.34 -20.81 -3.56
N ASN A 29 -3.37 -20.31 -4.30
CA ASN A 29 -3.60 -19.67 -5.60
C ASN A 29 -3.01 -20.55 -6.69
N ASN A 30 -3.87 -21.13 -7.53
CA ASN A 30 -3.44 -21.98 -8.63
C ASN A 30 -2.63 -21.13 -9.65
N GLY A 31 -1.36 -21.47 -9.82
CA GLY A 31 -0.41 -20.75 -10.68
C GLY A 31 0.54 -19.83 -9.93
N ALA A 32 0.43 -19.69 -8.60
CA ALA A 32 1.46 -19.04 -7.81
C ALA A 32 2.63 -20.00 -7.60
N ASP A 33 3.84 -19.52 -7.89
CA ASP A 33 5.09 -20.21 -7.59
C ASP A 33 5.76 -19.51 -6.39
N TYR A 34 6.08 -20.29 -5.38
CA TYR A 34 6.74 -19.82 -4.16
C TYR A 34 8.15 -20.40 -4.00
N SER A 35 8.68 -21.06 -5.03
CA SER A 35 9.98 -21.74 -4.99
C SER A 35 11.16 -20.78 -4.80
N ASP A 36 11.01 -19.52 -5.18
CA ASP A 36 11.99 -18.44 -5.01
C ASP A 36 12.01 -17.82 -3.60
N LYS A 37 11.01 -18.13 -2.75
CA LYS A 37 10.89 -17.54 -1.42
C LYS A 37 11.86 -18.19 -0.43
N LYS A 38 12.61 -17.36 0.29
CA LYS A 38 13.53 -17.81 1.35
C LYS A 38 12.82 -18.22 2.65
N TYR A 39 11.54 -17.91 2.79
CA TYR A 39 10.68 -18.27 3.90
C TYR A 39 9.68 -19.35 3.46
N GLU A 40 9.11 -20.05 4.45
CA GLU A 40 8.13 -21.09 4.16
C GLU A 40 6.77 -20.50 3.81
N VAL A 41 6.11 -21.05 2.79
CA VAL A 41 4.72 -20.74 2.46
C VAL A 41 3.86 -21.97 2.73
N LEU A 42 2.85 -21.78 3.60
CA LEU A 42 1.85 -22.77 3.97
C LEU A 42 0.52 -22.36 3.33
N ASP A 43 0.25 -22.89 2.16
CA ASP A 43 -1.01 -22.66 1.49
C ASP A 43 -2.09 -23.63 1.98
N TYR A 44 -3.35 -23.20 1.95
CA TYR A 44 -4.51 -24.00 2.33
C TYR A 44 -5.63 -23.88 1.30
N LEU A 45 -6.55 -24.83 1.35
CA LEU A 45 -7.66 -24.95 0.41
C LEU A 45 -8.37 -23.60 0.20
N SER A 46 -8.61 -23.27 -1.06
CA SER A 46 -9.28 -22.03 -1.46
C SER A 46 -10.33 -22.29 -2.53
N VAL A 47 -11.29 -21.37 -2.60
CA VAL A 47 -12.29 -21.31 -3.65
C VAL A 47 -12.25 -19.95 -4.33
N LYS A 48 -12.57 -19.90 -5.62
CA LYS A 48 -12.61 -18.62 -6.37
C LYS A 48 -13.74 -17.74 -5.84
N VAL A 49 -13.46 -16.45 -5.66
CA VAL A 49 -14.51 -15.49 -5.33
C VAL A 49 -15.33 -15.23 -6.60
N PRO A 50 -16.65 -15.51 -6.59
CA PRO A 50 -17.50 -15.24 -7.73
C PRO A 50 -17.43 -13.75 -8.12
N PHE A 51 -17.40 -13.50 -9.43
CA PHE A 51 -17.41 -12.14 -10.01
C PHE A 51 -16.21 -11.22 -9.65
N ARG A 52 -15.15 -11.75 -8.99
CA ARG A 52 -13.96 -10.98 -8.62
C ARG A 52 -12.64 -11.71 -8.93
N PRO A 53 -12.35 -12.12 -10.17
CA PRO A 53 -11.06 -12.67 -10.51
C PRO A 53 -9.97 -11.56 -10.38
N PRO A 54 -8.76 -11.89 -9.94
CA PRO A 54 -8.22 -13.21 -9.65
C PRO A 54 -8.35 -13.66 -8.17
N TYR A 55 -9.19 -13.00 -7.38
CA TYR A 55 -9.27 -13.25 -5.94
C TYR A 55 -9.82 -14.63 -5.59
N VAL A 56 -9.24 -15.21 -4.55
CA VAL A 56 -9.69 -16.47 -3.94
C VAL A 56 -10.01 -16.25 -2.46
N THR A 57 -10.99 -16.98 -1.94
CA THR A 57 -11.21 -17.03 -0.50
C THR A 57 -10.75 -18.38 0.03
N GLY A 58 -10.12 -18.38 1.18
CA GLY A 58 -9.63 -19.59 1.79
C GLY A 58 -10.68 -20.28 2.65
N VAL A 59 -10.52 -21.58 2.82
CA VAL A 59 -11.37 -22.43 3.69
C VAL A 59 -10.46 -23.37 4.52
N SER A 60 -9.58 -22.75 5.33
CA SER A 60 -8.55 -23.44 6.11
C SER A 60 -9.09 -24.55 7.00
N GLU A 61 -10.33 -24.40 7.51
CA GLU A 61 -11.00 -25.37 8.38
C GLU A 61 -11.34 -26.67 7.67
N MET A 62 -11.48 -26.61 6.34
CA MET A 62 -11.77 -27.79 5.51
C MET A 62 -10.50 -28.46 4.97
N ASP A 63 -9.31 -28.00 5.37
CA ASP A 63 -8.04 -28.57 4.95
C ASP A 63 -7.34 -29.30 6.13
N PRO A 64 -7.62 -30.59 6.34
CA PRO A 64 -7.03 -31.33 7.46
C PRO A 64 -5.52 -31.53 7.33
N VAL A 65 -4.98 -31.48 6.10
CA VAL A 65 -3.54 -31.61 5.86
C VAL A 65 -2.84 -30.34 6.33
N PHE A 66 -3.36 -29.18 5.95
CA PHE A 66 -2.87 -27.88 6.40
C PHE A 66 -2.98 -27.74 7.92
N LEU A 67 -4.16 -28.04 8.51
CA LEU A 67 -4.38 -27.93 9.96
C LEU A 67 -3.38 -28.81 10.74
N ARG A 68 -3.11 -30.03 10.26
CA ARG A 68 -2.15 -30.93 10.87
C ARG A 68 -0.70 -30.39 10.80
N LYS A 69 -0.36 -29.74 9.67
CA LYS A 69 0.96 -29.10 9.50
C LYS A 69 1.13 -27.94 10.47
N ILE A 70 0.13 -27.07 10.59
CA ILE A 70 0.24 -25.82 11.37
C ILE A 70 0.25 -26.08 12.88
N VAL A 71 -0.57 -27.04 13.35
CA VAL A 71 -0.63 -27.42 14.79
C VAL A 71 0.68 -28.04 15.28
N ARG A 72 1.44 -28.69 14.41
CA ARG A 72 2.73 -29.32 14.76
C ARG A 72 3.90 -28.34 14.85
N ARG A 73 3.72 -27.10 14.42
CA ARG A 73 4.76 -26.07 14.49
C ARG A 73 4.70 -25.34 15.82
N ASN A 74 5.88 -25.04 16.37
CA ASN A 74 6.03 -24.25 17.59
C ASN A 74 6.28 -22.78 17.19
N PHE A 75 5.20 -22.05 16.97
CA PHE A 75 5.31 -20.61 16.76
C PHE A 75 5.55 -19.88 18.09
N LYS A 76 6.26 -18.75 18.03
CA LYS A 76 6.45 -17.87 19.20
C LYS A 76 5.48 -16.71 19.20
N ILE A 77 5.06 -16.29 18.00
CA ILE A 77 4.13 -15.19 17.76
C ILE A 77 3.44 -15.43 16.42
N VAL A 78 2.26 -14.86 16.23
CA VAL A 78 1.58 -14.75 14.95
C VAL A 78 1.29 -13.29 14.64
N HIS A 79 1.42 -12.91 13.36
CA HIS A 79 1.05 -11.60 12.86
C HIS A 79 0.03 -11.74 11.74
N ALA A 80 -1.17 -11.23 11.93
CA ALA A 80 -2.26 -11.24 10.96
C ALA A 80 -2.34 -9.92 10.20
N HIS A 81 -2.35 -9.99 8.88
CA HIS A 81 -2.46 -8.83 7.99
C HIS A 81 -3.86 -8.66 7.37
N CYS A 82 -4.82 -9.50 7.77
CA CYS A 82 -6.22 -9.37 7.35
C CYS A 82 -7.14 -10.01 8.39
N PRO A 83 -8.39 -9.52 8.56
CA PRO A 83 -9.36 -10.05 9.52
C PRO A 83 -10.18 -11.24 8.97
N PHE A 84 -9.78 -11.80 7.83
CA PHE A 84 -10.49 -12.89 7.15
C PHE A 84 -9.89 -14.26 7.49
N MET A 85 -10.08 -15.26 6.63
CA MET A 85 -9.72 -16.66 6.95
C MET A 85 -8.27 -16.86 7.39
N SER A 86 -7.29 -16.18 6.77
CA SER A 86 -5.89 -16.26 7.22
C SER A 86 -5.72 -15.67 8.63
N GLY A 87 -6.35 -14.52 8.90
CA GLY A 87 -6.32 -13.89 10.23
C GLY A 87 -7.04 -14.72 11.28
N LEU A 88 -8.21 -15.28 10.97
CA LEU A 88 -8.94 -16.19 11.88
C LEU A 88 -8.13 -17.45 12.17
N THR A 89 -7.40 -17.98 11.19
CA THR A 89 -6.47 -19.10 11.38
C THR A 89 -5.33 -18.71 12.30
N ALA A 90 -4.73 -17.52 12.10
CA ALA A 90 -3.70 -16.98 12.97
C ALA A 90 -4.20 -16.83 14.42
N ALA A 91 -5.38 -16.26 14.62
CA ALA A 91 -6.01 -16.12 15.94
C ALA A 91 -6.24 -17.47 16.64
N ARG A 92 -6.68 -18.49 15.85
CA ARG A 92 -6.84 -19.85 16.38
C ARG A 92 -5.50 -20.46 16.81
N VAL A 93 -4.44 -20.31 16.00
CA VAL A 93 -3.09 -20.76 16.33
C VAL A 93 -2.59 -20.08 17.60
N ALA A 94 -2.73 -18.76 17.71
CA ALA A 94 -2.35 -18.00 18.90
C ALA A 94 -3.04 -18.52 20.16
N LYS A 95 -4.34 -18.78 20.06
CA LYS A 95 -5.14 -19.30 21.18
C LYS A 95 -4.73 -20.72 21.60
N ILE A 96 -4.55 -21.63 20.64
CA ILE A 96 -4.17 -23.03 20.90
C ILE A 96 -2.78 -23.11 21.51
N GLN A 97 -1.82 -22.38 20.94
CA GLN A 97 -0.43 -22.40 21.39
C GLN A 97 -0.16 -21.43 22.55
N ARG A 98 -1.15 -20.61 22.92
CA ARG A 98 -1.06 -19.58 23.98
C ARG A 98 0.08 -18.60 23.72
N ILE A 99 0.27 -18.19 22.50
CA ILE A 99 1.29 -17.23 22.04
C ILE A 99 0.66 -15.88 21.73
N PRO A 100 1.44 -14.78 21.68
CA PRO A 100 0.90 -13.48 21.33
C PRO A 100 0.48 -13.40 19.86
N MET A 101 -0.48 -12.51 19.59
CA MET A 101 -0.98 -12.18 18.27
C MET A 101 -0.90 -10.66 18.02
N VAL A 102 -0.26 -10.28 16.94
CA VAL A 102 -0.34 -8.93 16.37
C VAL A 102 -1.33 -8.94 15.21
N ALA A 103 -2.06 -7.87 15.02
CA ALA A 103 -2.95 -7.68 13.87
C ALA A 103 -2.74 -6.31 13.23
N SER A 104 -2.36 -6.27 11.94
CA SER A 104 -2.26 -5.02 11.18
C SER A 104 -3.54 -4.71 10.44
N PHE A 105 -3.97 -3.44 10.53
CA PHE A 105 -5.12 -2.91 9.82
C PHE A 105 -4.65 -2.16 8.57
N HIS A 106 -5.02 -2.67 7.39
CA HIS A 106 -4.51 -2.20 6.11
C HIS A 106 -5.54 -1.54 5.20
N SER A 107 -6.84 -1.75 5.43
CA SER A 107 -7.87 -1.38 4.45
C SER A 107 -9.08 -0.73 5.11
N LYS A 108 -9.70 0.19 4.38
CA LYS A 108 -11.00 0.78 4.76
C LYS A 108 -12.13 -0.20 4.43
N TYR A 109 -12.27 -1.23 5.25
CA TYR A 109 -13.18 -2.35 4.98
C TYR A 109 -14.64 -1.92 4.79
N ARG A 110 -15.12 -0.88 5.50
CA ARG A 110 -16.47 -0.37 5.34
C ARG A 110 -16.72 0.08 3.91
N ASP A 111 -15.80 0.90 3.36
CA ASP A 111 -15.89 1.42 1.99
C ASP A 111 -15.93 0.27 0.96
N ASP A 112 -15.17 -0.81 1.22
CA ASP A 112 -15.16 -1.99 0.36
C ASP A 112 -16.48 -2.75 0.37
N PHE A 113 -17.08 -2.91 1.55
CA PHE A 113 -18.33 -3.66 1.69
C PHE A 113 -19.54 -2.85 1.22
N GLU A 114 -19.62 -1.57 1.48
CA GLU A 114 -20.71 -0.69 1.03
C GLU A 114 -20.85 -0.65 -0.50
N ARG A 115 -19.76 -0.89 -1.24
CA ARG A 115 -19.79 -0.98 -2.71
C ARG A 115 -20.48 -2.23 -3.25
N VAL A 116 -20.54 -3.30 -2.46
CA VAL A 116 -21.05 -4.61 -2.92
C VAL A 116 -22.25 -5.09 -2.14
N ILE A 117 -22.51 -4.50 -0.99
CA ILE A 117 -23.61 -4.85 -0.09
C ILE A 117 -24.52 -3.66 0.07
N SER A 118 -25.74 -3.76 -0.42
CA SER A 118 -26.72 -2.67 -0.38
C SER A 118 -27.35 -2.47 1.01
N SER A 119 -27.25 -3.45 1.91
CA SER A 119 -27.84 -3.40 3.24
C SER A 119 -26.86 -2.89 4.27
N GLU A 120 -27.09 -1.71 4.81
CA GLU A 120 -26.27 -1.11 5.87
C GLU A 120 -26.18 -2.02 7.11
N ALA A 121 -27.29 -2.64 7.52
CA ALA A 121 -27.29 -3.57 8.65
C ALA A 121 -26.37 -4.79 8.44
N VAL A 122 -26.24 -5.26 7.21
CA VAL A 122 -25.30 -6.36 6.88
C VAL A 122 -23.87 -5.84 6.92
N VAL A 123 -23.59 -4.65 6.39
CA VAL A 123 -22.27 -4.02 6.47
C VAL A 123 -21.89 -3.83 7.94
N ASP A 124 -22.76 -3.31 8.78
CA ASP A 124 -22.49 -3.12 10.21
C ASP A 124 -22.21 -4.42 10.94
N ALA A 125 -22.92 -5.49 10.61
CA ALA A 125 -22.64 -6.81 11.16
C ALA A 125 -21.25 -7.34 10.77
N VAL A 126 -20.85 -7.14 9.51
CA VAL A 126 -19.51 -7.52 9.03
C VAL A 126 -18.43 -6.68 9.71
N ILE A 127 -18.61 -5.37 9.78
CA ILE A 127 -17.68 -4.45 10.46
C ILE A 127 -17.55 -4.80 11.96
N SER A 128 -18.67 -5.10 12.63
CA SER A 128 -18.65 -5.57 14.03
C SER A 128 -17.83 -6.85 14.19
N GLY A 129 -17.92 -7.80 13.25
CA GLY A 129 -17.09 -9.00 13.21
C GLY A 129 -15.60 -8.69 13.06
N ILE A 130 -15.27 -7.73 12.19
CA ILE A 130 -13.90 -7.25 11.97
C ILE A 130 -13.36 -6.58 13.25
N VAL A 131 -14.12 -5.71 13.88
CA VAL A 131 -13.72 -5.09 15.16
C VAL A 131 -13.46 -6.14 16.23
N LYS A 132 -14.34 -7.15 16.34
CA LYS A 132 -14.16 -8.25 17.28
C LYS A 132 -12.88 -9.05 17.02
N PHE A 133 -12.49 -9.22 15.76
CA PHE A 133 -11.21 -9.84 15.41
C PHE A 133 -10.04 -9.03 15.95
N TYR A 134 -9.99 -7.71 15.70
CA TYR A 134 -8.94 -6.83 16.20
C TYR A 134 -8.91 -6.74 17.73
N MET A 135 -10.07 -6.76 18.40
CA MET A 135 -10.14 -6.83 19.87
C MET A 135 -9.55 -8.12 20.46
N GLY A 136 -9.40 -9.16 19.66
CA GLY A 136 -8.77 -10.43 20.05
C GLY A 136 -7.24 -10.44 19.92
N ALA A 137 -6.62 -9.42 19.36
CA ALA A 137 -5.17 -9.31 19.22
C ALA A 137 -4.53 -8.74 20.50
N ASP A 138 -3.28 -9.12 20.79
CA ASP A 138 -2.49 -8.55 21.89
C ASP A 138 -1.99 -7.14 21.54
N GLU A 139 -1.70 -6.87 20.26
CA GLU A 139 -1.48 -5.52 19.70
C GLU A 139 -2.13 -5.36 18.33
N VAL A 140 -2.62 -4.13 18.07
CA VAL A 140 -3.14 -3.72 16.77
C VAL A 140 -2.27 -2.63 16.18
N TRP A 141 -1.82 -2.83 14.94
CA TRP A 141 -0.96 -1.90 14.24
C TRP A 141 -1.65 -1.24 13.06
N VAL A 142 -1.36 0.03 12.86
CA VAL A 142 -1.76 0.80 11.68
C VAL A 142 -0.54 1.46 11.04
N PRO A 143 -0.55 1.74 9.71
CA PRO A 143 0.63 2.26 9.04
C PRO A 143 0.94 3.73 9.36
N GLN A 144 -0.05 4.50 9.87
CA GLN A 144 0.11 5.90 10.24
C GLN A 144 -1.01 6.39 11.19
N GLU A 145 -0.78 7.53 11.83
CA GLU A 145 -1.67 8.06 12.89
C GLU A 145 -3.11 8.29 12.40
N SER A 146 -3.27 8.88 11.22
CA SER A 146 -4.59 9.16 10.61
C SER A 146 -5.47 7.92 10.39
N VAL A 147 -4.86 6.72 10.32
CA VAL A 147 -5.58 5.46 10.13
C VAL A 147 -6.18 4.93 11.43
N LYS A 148 -5.71 5.41 12.59
CA LYS A 148 -6.33 5.08 13.89
C LYS A 148 -7.78 5.49 13.92
N GLU A 149 -8.08 6.70 13.42
CA GLU A 149 -9.44 7.25 13.39
C GLU A 149 -10.40 6.38 12.57
N VAL A 150 -9.89 5.77 11.48
CA VAL A 150 -10.69 4.85 10.68
C VAL A 150 -11.12 3.63 11.50
N LEU A 151 -10.21 3.02 12.25
CA LEU A 151 -10.53 1.83 13.06
C LEU A 151 -11.37 2.21 14.29
N TYR A 152 -11.13 3.38 14.89
CA TYR A 152 -11.99 3.90 15.98
C TYR A 152 -13.40 4.18 15.50
N SER A 153 -13.58 4.72 14.29
CA SER A 153 -14.91 4.95 13.71
C SER A 153 -15.72 3.67 13.50
N TYR A 154 -15.04 2.52 13.39
CA TYR A 154 -15.69 1.20 13.34
C TYR A 154 -16.14 0.70 14.72
N GLY A 155 -15.78 1.41 15.79
CA GLY A 155 -16.12 1.06 17.17
C GLY A 155 -15.04 0.29 17.93
N TYR A 156 -13.80 0.22 17.40
CA TYR A 156 -12.66 -0.33 18.12
C TYR A 156 -12.34 0.56 19.35
N LYS A 157 -12.02 -0.07 20.50
CA LYS A 157 -11.77 0.64 21.77
C LYS A 157 -10.43 0.31 22.41
N GLY A 158 -9.62 -0.50 21.75
CA GLY A 158 -8.30 -0.87 22.25
C GLY A 158 -7.22 0.14 21.84
N ASN A 159 -6.00 -0.08 22.33
CA ASN A 159 -4.84 0.69 21.89
C ASN A 159 -4.46 0.30 20.46
N ILE A 160 -4.03 1.30 19.71
CA ILE A 160 -3.51 1.13 18.35
C ILE A 160 -2.11 1.72 18.30
N GLU A 161 -1.17 0.92 17.86
CA GLU A 161 0.22 1.32 17.67
C GLU A 161 0.46 1.69 16.20
N VAL A 162 1.30 2.70 15.97
CA VAL A 162 1.75 3.02 14.62
C VAL A 162 2.97 2.19 14.28
N MET A 163 2.88 1.42 13.19
CA MET A 163 3.97 0.67 12.59
C MET A 163 3.99 1.01 11.10
N PRO A 164 4.83 1.94 10.66
CA PRO A 164 4.89 2.35 9.26
C PRO A 164 5.27 1.20 8.34
N ASN A 165 4.79 1.23 7.10
CA ASN A 165 5.32 0.35 6.07
C ASN A 165 6.64 0.93 5.53
N GLY A 166 7.56 0.04 5.17
CA GLY A 166 8.82 0.40 4.55
C GLY A 166 8.71 0.58 3.03
N CYS A 167 9.82 0.96 2.42
CA CYS A 167 10.02 0.96 0.98
C CYS A 167 11.18 0.03 0.61
N ASP A 168 11.05 -0.71 -0.50
CA ASP A 168 12.09 -1.60 -1.03
C ASP A 168 12.97 -0.93 -2.11
N LEU A 169 12.66 0.33 -2.43
CA LEU A 169 13.41 1.14 -3.41
C LEU A 169 14.40 2.09 -2.74
N VAL A 170 14.63 1.95 -1.45
CA VAL A 170 15.61 2.75 -0.72
C VAL A 170 17.01 2.45 -1.23
N GLY A 171 17.77 3.50 -1.58
CA GLY A 171 19.13 3.37 -2.09
C GLY A 171 19.74 4.73 -2.41
N GLU A 172 21.03 4.74 -2.69
CA GLU A 172 21.73 5.91 -3.20
C GLU A 172 21.70 5.88 -4.73
N TYR A 173 21.20 6.94 -5.33
CA TYR A 173 21.10 7.08 -6.79
C TYR A 173 21.96 8.24 -7.26
N SER A 174 22.89 7.98 -8.18
CA SER A 174 23.78 8.99 -8.74
C SER A 174 23.04 9.97 -9.65
N PRO A 175 23.57 11.20 -9.86
CA PRO A 175 23.00 12.13 -10.84
C PRO A 175 22.91 11.52 -12.26
N ASP A 176 23.83 10.62 -12.62
CA ASP A 176 23.80 9.93 -13.90
C ASP A 176 22.60 9.00 -14.02
N PHE A 177 22.21 8.32 -12.94
CA PHE A 177 21.00 7.49 -12.90
C PHE A 177 19.73 8.29 -13.28
N TYR A 178 19.57 9.49 -12.76
CA TYR A 178 18.43 10.35 -13.09
C TYR A 178 18.43 10.76 -14.57
N ARG A 179 19.59 11.12 -15.12
CA ARG A 179 19.72 11.45 -16.56
C ARG A 179 19.43 10.26 -17.46
N GLU A 180 19.96 9.09 -17.11
CA GLU A 180 19.70 7.85 -17.84
C GLU A 180 18.24 7.41 -17.75
N ALA A 181 17.61 7.56 -16.58
CA ALA A 181 16.20 7.32 -16.39
C ALA A 181 15.32 8.17 -17.31
N ARG A 182 15.59 9.49 -17.43
CA ARG A 182 14.87 10.36 -18.35
C ARG A 182 15.02 9.92 -19.80
N LYS A 183 16.23 9.58 -20.23
CA LYS A 183 16.47 9.02 -21.57
C LYS A 183 15.73 7.70 -21.80
N ALA A 184 15.74 6.80 -20.82
CA ALA A 184 15.11 5.50 -20.92
C ALA A 184 13.57 5.57 -21.06
N VAL A 185 12.93 6.57 -20.47
CA VAL A 185 11.50 6.79 -20.60
C VAL A 185 11.13 7.77 -21.74
N GLY A 186 12.13 8.27 -22.48
CA GLY A 186 11.96 9.07 -23.69
C GLY A 186 11.51 10.52 -23.43
N VAL A 187 12.00 11.15 -22.36
CA VAL A 187 11.73 12.56 -22.02
C VAL A 187 13.02 13.37 -21.97
N SER A 188 12.93 14.67 -22.29
CA SER A 188 14.06 15.59 -22.21
C SER A 188 14.32 16.06 -20.77
N ASP A 189 15.53 16.62 -20.52
CA ASP A 189 15.95 16.98 -19.15
C ASP A 189 15.10 18.10 -18.54
N ASP A 190 14.50 18.96 -19.36
CA ASP A 190 13.68 20.11 -18.95
C ASP A 190 12.18 19.84 -18.98
N GLU A 191 11.75 18.67 -19.49
CA GLU A 191 10.33 18.34 -19.62
C GLU A 191 9.65 18.17 -18.25
N PHE A 192 8.41 18.68 -18.10
CA PHE A 192 7.63 18.49 -16.89
C PHE A 192 6.92 17.14 -16.92
N VAL A 193 7.43 16.21 -16.15
CA VAL A 193 6.95 14.83 -16.16
C VAL A 193 6.12 14.59 -14.91
N MET A 194 4.89 14.12 -15.13
CA MET A 194 3.99 13.66 -14.08
C MET A 194 3.83 12.14 -14.16
N LEU A 195 3.63 11.50 -13.03
CA LEU A 195 3.51 10.05 -12.92
C LEU A 195 2.34 9.67 -12.02
N PHE A 196 1.62 8.62 -12.40
CA PHE A 196 0.70 7.88 -11.56
C PHE A 196 1.07 6.39 -11.63
N VAL A 197 1.15 5.73 -10.48
CA VAL A 197 1.37 4.28 -10.39
C VAL A 197 0.29 3.68 -9.51
N GLY A 198 -0.49 2.75 -10.06
CA GLY A 198 -1.58 2.11 -9.33
C GLY A 198 -2.63 1.48 -10.24
N GLN A 199 -3.65 0.91 -9.63
CA GLN A 199 -4.80 0.42 -10.40
C GLN A 199 -5.55 1.60 -11.05
N HIS A 200 -5.93 1.45 -12.31
CA HIS A 200 -6.75 2.41 -13.04
C HIS A 200 -8.23 2.19 -12.68
N ILE A 201 -8.59 2.67 -11.50
CA ILE A 201 -9.94 2.57 -10.92
C ILE A 201 -10.39 3.94 -10.43
N TRP A 202 -11.69 4.21 -10.43
CA TRP A 202 -12.22 5.53 -10.04
C TRP A 202 -11.96 5.85 -8.56
N GLU A 203 -11.83 4.84 -7.72
CA GLU A 203 -11.52 4.98 -6.30
C GLU A 203 -10.15 5.62 -6.04
N LYS A 204 -9.23 5.53 -7.00
CA LYS A 204 -7.95 6.25 -6.97
C LYS A 204 -8.06 7.71 -7.42
N ASN A 205 -9.27 8.15 -7.71
CA ASN A 205 -9.59 9.51 -8.12
C ASN A 205 -8.74 10.00 -9.32
N VAL A 206 -8.40 9.07 -10.23
CA VAL A 206 -7.62 9.37 -11.44
C VAL A 206 -8.33 10.36 -12.37
N LYS A 207 -9.67 10.46 -12.25
CA LYS A 207 -10.49 11.45 -12.95
C LYS A 207 -10.04 12.87 -12.63
N LEU A 208 -9.85 13.19 -11.36
CA LEU A 208 -9.39 14.51 -10.92
C LEU A 208 -8.04 14.90 -11.56
N SER A 209 -7.09 13.95 -11.64
CA SER A 209 -5.82 14.19 -12.32
C SER A 209 -5.98 14.51 -13.79
N ILE A 210 -6.87 13.78 -14.50
CA ILE A 210 -7.13 14.00 -15.93
C ILE A 210 -7.81 15.35 -16.16
N GLU A 211 -8.79 15.71 -15.32
CA GLU A 211 -9.48 17.02 -15.40
C GLU A 211 -8.50 18.18 -15.18
N ALA A 212 -7.63 18.08 -14.16
CA ALA A 212 -6.60 19.08 -13.90
C ALA A 212 -5.60 19.23 -15.05
N MET A 213 -5.15 18.10 -15.63
CA MET A 213 -4.27 18.13 -16.82
C MET A 213 -4.94 18.76 -18.03
N GLY A 214 -6.24 18.52 -18.25
CA GLY A 214 -7.02 19.18 -19.30
C GLY A 214 -7.03 20.70 -19.18
N ARG A 215 -7.00 21.24 -17.95
CA ARG A 215 -6.97 22.68 -17.66
C ARG A 215 -5.60 23.32 -17.91
N ILE A 216 -4.51 22.56 -17.87
CA ILE A 216 -3.15 23.01 -18.16
C ILE A 216 -2.66 22.55 -19.55
N LYS A 217 -3.57 22.24 -20.49
CA LYS A 217 -3.21 21.78 -21.85
C LYS A 217 -2.36 22.77 -22.64
N ASP A 218 -2.39 24.05 -22.27
CA ASP A 218 -1.56 25.13 -22.80
C ASP A 218 -0.08 25.02 -22.41
N LEU A 219 0.23 24.26 -21.34
CA LEU A 219 1.59 24.05 -20.90
C LEU A 219 2.23 22.79 -21.50
N PRO A 220 3.55 22.76 -21.72
CA PRO A 220 4.25 21.54 -22.09
C PRO A 220 4.40 20.63 -20.87
N PHE A 221 3.91 19.39 -20.98
CA PHE A 221 4.08 18.34 -19.96
C PHE A 221 4.01 16.95 -20.60
N ARG A 222 4.48 15.97 -19.86
CA ARG A 222 4.30 14.54 -20.12
C ARG A 222 3.65 13.87 -18.91
N MET A 223 2.70 12.99 -19.15
CA MET A 223 2.08 12.17 -18.10
C MET A 223 2.20 10.69 -18.39
N PHE A 224 2.63 9.91 -17.41
CA PHE A 224 2.63 8.46 -17.47
C PHE A 224 1.64 7.87 -16.47
N PHE A 225 0.73 7.02 -16.96
CA PHE A 225 -0.12 6.17 -16.15
C PHE A 225 0.42 4.74 -16.20
N ILE A 226 0.89 4.24 -15.04
CA ILE A 226 1.41 2.87 -14.88
C ILE A 226 0.43 2.05 -14.07
N GLY A 227 -0.04 0.95 -14.65
CA GLY A 227 -1.03 0.06 -14.08
C GLY A 227 -2.09 -0.31 -15.08
N THR A 228 -3.14 -0.97 -14.60
CA THR A 228 -4.33 -1.35 -15.38
C THR A 228 -5.54 -1.33 -14.45
N GLY A 229 -6.74 -1.25 -15.00
CA GLY A 229 -7.97 -1.30 -14.24
C GLY A 229 -9.21 -1.09 -15.10
N TYR A 230 -10.38 -1.23 -14.49
CA TYR A 230 -11.65 -1.16 -15.19
C TYR A 230 -11.95 0.25 -15.76
N ALA A 231 -11.35 1.29 -15.20
CA ALA A 231 -11.57 2.68 -15.66
C ALA A 231 -10.68 3.08 -16.83
N GLU A 232 -9.69 2.26 -17.25
CA GLU A 232 -8.68 2.66 -18.25
C GLU A 232 -9.30 3.08 -19.60
N GLY A 233 -10.36 2.39 -20.03
CA GLY A 233 -11.08 2.75 -21.27
C GLY A 233 -11.65 4.16 -21.24
N ASP A 234 -12.32 4.49 -20.14
CA ASP A 234 -12.94 5.81 -19.93
C ASP A 234 -11.86 6.89 -19.71
N MET A 235 -10.76 6.58 -19.01
CA MET A 235 -9.62 7.49 -18.85
C MET A 235 -9.05 7.89 -20.23
N LYS A 236 -8.82 6.92 -21.11
CA LYS A 236 -8.33 7.18 -22.49
C LYS A 236 -9.30 8.05 -23.28
N LYS A 237 -10.61 7.81 -23.15
CA LYS A 237 -11.64 8.64 -23.79
C LYS A 237 -11.61 10.07 -23.25
N MET A 238 -11.56 10.27 -21.95
CA MET A 238 -11.45 11.60 -21.33
C MET A 238 -10.20 12.36 -21.82
N VAL A 239 -9.05 11.68 -21.89
CA VAL A 239 -7.80 12.27 -22.38
C VAL A 239 -7.93 12.75 -23.84
N GLN A 240 -8.63 11.99 -24.68
CA GLN A 240 -8.93 12.39 -26.07
C GLN A 240 -9.88 13.59 -26.13
N GLU A 241 -10.99 13.56 -25.37
CA GLU A 241 -11.99 14.62 -25.32
C GLU A 241 -11.42 15.97 -24.84
N LEU A 242 -10.46 15.92 -23.91
CA LEU A 242 -9.77 17.11 -23.39
C LEU A 242 -8.65 17.62 -24.34
N GLY A 243 -8.30 16.86 -25.38
CA GLY A 243 -7.28 17.22 -26.35
C GLY A 243 -5.85 17.19 -25.79
N ILE A 244 -5.55 16.23 -24.92
CA ILE A 244 -4.21 16.03 -24.31
C ILE A 244 -3.63 14.63 -24.59
N ALA A 245 -4.15 13.93 -25.58
CA ALA A 245 -3.75 12.55 -25.88
C ALA A 245 -2.27 12.42 -26.30
N ASP A 246 -1.70 13.43 -26.90
CA ASP A 246 -0.29 13.53 -27.30
C ASP A 246 0.67 13.68 -26.08
N LYS A 247 0.15 14.12 -24.93
CA LYS A 247 0.89 14.36 -23.69
C LYS A 247 0.78 13.22 -22.67
N VAL A 248 -0.14 12.25 -22.88
CA VAL A 248 -0.47 11.20 -21.92
C VAL A 248 -0.14 9.82 -22.46
N THR A 249 0.64 9.06 -21.71
CA THR A 249 1.00 7.68 -22.05
C THR A 249 0.47 6.69 -21.02
N PHE A 250 -0.30 5.71 -21.46
CA PHE A 250 -0.73 4.57 -20.67
C PHE A 250 0.27 3.43 -20.87
N VAL A 251 1.15 3.20 -19.89
CA VAL A 251 2.25 2.23 -19.97
C VAL A 251 1.76 0.79 -19.80
N GLY A 252 0.58 0.62 -19.14
CA GLY A 252 0.09 -0.69 -18.76
C GLY A 252 0.73 -1.20 -17.47
N ARG A 253 0.52 -2.48 -17.16
CA ARG A 253 1.08 -3.11 -15.96
C ARG A 253 2.59 -3.32 -16.12
N LEU A 254 3.37 -2.71 -15.23
CA LEU A 254 4.81 -2.84 -15.19
C LEU A 254 5.22 -3.72 -13.99
N THR A 255 5.84 -4.87 -14.27
CA THR A 255 6.34 -5.81 -13.25
C THR A 255 7.86 -5.72 -13.06
N ASP A 256 8.55 -5.14 -14.03
CA ASP A 256 9.98 -4.88 -13.98
C ASP A 256 10.26 -3.71 -13.02
N ARG A 257 10.83 -4.02 -11.85
CA ARG A 257 11.14 -3.03 -10.80
C ARG A 257 12.20 -2.03 -11.26
N GLU A 258 13.17 -2.43 -12.08
CA GLU A 258 14.21 -1.52 -12.57
C GLU A 258 13.62 -0.48 -13.53
N LYS A 259 12.73 -0.90 -14.41
CA LYS A 259 11.98 0.06 -15.26
C LYS A 259 11.09 0.98 -14.43
N LEU A 260 10.44 0.46 -13.38
CA LEU A 260 9.60 1.29 -12.51
C LEU A 260 10.41 2.38 -11.80
N LYS A 261 11.63 2.07 -11.33
CA LYS A 261 12.56 3.07 -10.77
C LYS A 261 12.85 4.20 -11.76
N GLN A 262 13.05 3.86 -13.04
CA GLN A 262 13.32 4.86 -14.08
C GLN A 262 12.14 5.85 -14.23
N TYR A 263 10.89 5.39 -14.18
CA TYR A 263 9.73 6.28 -14.23
C TYR A 263 9.64 7.18 -13.02
N TYR A 264 9.87 6.67 -11.79
CA TYR A 264 9.92 7.51 -10.60
C TYR A 264 11.03 8.57 -10.71
N ALA A 265 12.26 8.14 -11.05
CA ALA A 265 13.42 9.03 -11.16
C ALA A 265 13.30 10.07 -12.27
N ALA A 266 12.58 9.76 -13.37
CA ALA A 266 12.36 10.69 -14.47
C ALA A 266 11.28 11.75 -14.16
N SER A 267 10.48 11.56 -13.11
CA SER A 267 9.29 12.35 -12.84
C SER A 267 9.57 13.59 -12.01
N SER A 268 8.88 14.68 -12.33
CA SER A 268 8.87 15.92 -11.57
C SER A 268 7.85 15.92 -10.44
N LEU A 269 6.73 15.19 -10.64
CA LEU A 269 5.64 15.05 -9.68
C LEU A 269 5.04 13.64 -9.74
N PHE A 270 4.64 13.14 -8.59
CA PHE A 270 3.82 11.94 -8.46
C PHE A 270 2.39 12.33 -8.07
N LEU A 271 1.41 12.00 -8.91
CA LEU A 271 0.02 12.36 -8.68
C LEU A 271 -0.72 11.20 -8.00
N PHE A 272 -1.14 11.39 -6.75
CA PHE A 272 -1.85 10.36 -5.99
C PHE A 272 -3.07 10.92 -5.24
N PRO A 273 -4.11 11.38 -5.96
CA PRO A 273 -5.30 11.99 -5.35
C PRO A 273 -6.29 10.98 -4.77
N SER A 274 -5.82 9.82 -4.32
CA SER A 274 -6.66 8.75 -3.79
C SER A 274 -7.26 9.09 -2.44
N LEU A 275 -8.58 8.90 -2.28
CA LEU A 275 -9.28 8.92 -1.00
C LEU A 275 -9.33 7.52 -0.33
N TYR A 276 -9.07 6.49 -1.11
CA TYR A 276 -9.26 5.10 -0.72
C TYR A 276 -8.12 4.52 0.11
N ASP A 277 -6.87 4.91 -0.19
CA ASP A 277 -5.69 4.29 0.40
C ASP A 277 -5.51 4.67 1.88
N THR A 278 -4.97 3.73 2.65
CA THR A 278 -4.59 3.94 4.05
C THR A 278 -3.15 4.37 4.23
N ASP A 279 -2.22 3.95 3.34
CA ASP A 279 -0.78 4.24 3.47
C ASP A 279 -0.17 4.81 2.18
N GLY A 280 -0.50 4.25 1.01
CA GLY A 280 0.07 4.71 -0.25
C GLY A 280 1.56 4.36 -0.38
N LEU A 281 1.93 3.08 -0.40
CA LEU A 281 3.32 2.62 -0.58
C LEU A 281 4.02 3.30 -1.77
N VAL A 282 3.28 3.53 -2.86
CA VAL A 282 3.77 4.21 -4.08
C VAL A 282 4.22 5.66 -3.84
N VAL A 283 3.68 6.33 -2.79
CA VAL A 283 4.12 7.67 -2.37
C VAL A 283 5.54 7.60 -1.78
N LYS A 284 5.81 6.58 -0.98
CA LYS A 284 7.15 6.31 -0.43
C LYS A 284 8.12 5.90 -1.53
N GLU A 285 7.66 5.11 -2.50
CA GLU A 285 8.43 4.76 -3.69
C GLU A 285 8.83 6.00 -4.49
N ALA A 286 7.91 6.93 -4.74
CA ALA A 286 8.21 8.20 -5.41
C ALA A 286 9.23 9.03 -4.62
N ALA A 287 9.06 9.12 -3.30
CA ALA A 287 9.96 9.85 -2.41
C ALA A 287 11.39 9.28 -2.41
N CYS A 288 11.59 7.97 -2.60
CA CYS A 288 12.93 7.38 -2.76
C CYS A 288 13.72 8.00 -3.92
N PHE A 289 13.04 8.57 -4.91
CA PHE A 289 13.64 9.23 -6.07
C PHE A 289 13.50 10.76 -6.04
N ASN A 290 13.33 11.35 -4.88
CA ASN A 290 13.13 12.78 -4.71
C ASN A 290 11.94 13.33 -5.52
N THR A 291 10.95 12.49 -5.83
CA THR A 291 9.75 12.86 -6.59
C THR A 291 8.64 13.21 -5.60
N PRO A 292 8.28 14.49 -5.46
CA PRO A 292 7.26 14.91 -4.51
C PRO A 292 5.87 14.44 -4.96
N SER A 293 5.06 14.02 -4.00
CA SER A 293 3.70 13.56 -4.25
C SER A 293 2.67 14.67 -4.07
N VAL A 294 1.63 14.65 -4.90
CA VAL A 294 0.42 15.46 -4.74
C VAL A 294 -0.72 14.56 -4.25
N MET A 295 -1.28 14.88 -3.08
CA MET A 295 -2.35 14.09 -2.45
C MET A 295 -3.53 14.99 -2.05
N LEU A 296 -4.67 14.37 -1.80
CA LEU A 296 -5.82 15.08 -1.24
C LEU A 296 -5.62 15.30 0.26
N ARG A 297 -5.90 16.52 0.73
CA ARG A 297 -5.77 16.94 2.13
C ARG A 297 -6.62 16.08 3.08
N GLU A 298 -7.80 15.65 2.63
CA GLU A 298 -8.75 14.84 3.38
C GLU A 298 -8.48 13.33 3.35
N ALA A 299 -7.50 12.88 2.54
CA ALA A 299 -7.19 11.46 2.42
C ALA A 299 -6.48 10.93 3.68
N SER A 300 -6.87 9.73 4.14
CA SER A 300 -6.16 9.10 5.27
C SER A 300 -4.68 8.89 4.99
N ALA A 301 -4.32 8.56 3.75
CA ALA A 301 -2.93 8.35 3.35
C ALA A 301 -2.09 9.65 3.37
N SER A 302 -2.70 10.83 3.33
CA SER A 302 -1.96 12.11 3.30
C SER A 302 -1.31 12.49 4.63
N GLY A 303 -1.68 11.83 5.73
CA GLY A 303 -1.12 12.08 7.06
C GLY A 303 0.41 11.88 7.15
N MET A 304 1.02 11.23 6.15
CA MET A 304 2.48 11.12 6.06
C MET A 304 3.15 12.38 5.49
N LEU A 305 2.40 13.31 4.87
CA LEU A 305 2.93 14.50 4.22
C LEU A 305 2.70 15.76 5.07
N THR A 306 3.68 16.66 5.04
CA THR A 306 3.54 18.05 5.45
C THR A 306 3.48 18.92 4.20
N ASP A 307 2.38 19.67 4.02
CA ASP A 307 2.11 20.48 2.82
C ASP A 307 3.20 21.51 2.56
N GLY A 308 3.74 21.49 1.34
CA GLY A 308 4.85 22.36 0.91
C GLY A 308 6.23 21.98 1.45
N GLU A 309 6.34 20.96 2.34
CA GLU A 309 7.62 20.49 2.87
C GLU A 309 8.00 19.09 2.36
N THR A 310 7.11 18.10 2.53
CA THR A 310 7.37 16.70 2.13
C THR A 310 6.43 16.20 1.04
N GLY A 311 5.60 17.08 0.50
CA GLY A 311 4.65 16.84 -0.56
C GLY A 311 3.70 18.00 -0.69
N PHE A 312 2.68 17.86 -1.52
CA PHE A 312 1.67 18.89 -1.75
C PHE A 312 0.29 18.35 -1.45
N LEU A 313 -0.50 19.12 -0.71
CA LEU A 313 -1.87 18.77 -0.34
C LEU A 313 -2.87 19.71 -1.02
N ILE A 314 -3.77 19.15 -1.82
CA ILE A 314 -4.84 19.87 -2.50
C ILE A 314 -6.20 19.51 -1.93
N ASN A 315 -7.19 20.37 -2.13
CA ASN A 315 -8.59 19.99 -1.96
C ASN A 315 -9.05 19.11 -3.14
N ASN A 316 -10.16 18.40 -2.99
CA ASN A 316 -10.72 17.56 -4.04
C ASN A 316 -11.41 18.43 -5.13
N SER A 317 -10.61 19.22 -5.83
CA SER A 317 -11.01 20.20 -6.83
C SER A 317 -10.01 20.27 -7.99
N ALA A 318 -10.51 20.23 -9.22
CA ALA A 318 -9.69 20.34 -10.41
C ALA A 318 -9.04 21.74 -10.51
N GLU A 319 -9.67 22.77 -9.98
CA GLU A 319 -9.17 24.14 -9.92
C GLU A 319 -7.96 24.26 -8.99
N ASP A 320 -8.05 23.68 -7.78
CA ASP A 320 -6.94 23.65 -6.82
C ASP A 320 -5.75 22.89 -7.41
N PHE A 321 -6.05 21.76 -8.06
CA PHE A 321 -5.00 20.95 -8.67
C PHE A 321 -4.36 21.67 -9.85
N GLU A 322 -5.13 22.33 -10.72
CA GLU A 322 -4.63 23.20 -11.80
C GLU A 322 -3.69 24.28 -11.25
N ALA A 323 -4.13 25.00 -10.22
CA ALA A 323 -3.34 26.08 -9.61
C ALA A 323 -1.98 25.57 -9.11
N LEU A 324 -1.97 24.42 -8.43
CA LEU A 324 -0.74 23.78 -8.00
C LEU A 324 0.14 23.37 -9.18
N LEU A 325 -0.42 22.70 -10.19
CA LEU A 325 0.35 22.26 -11.36
C LEU A 325 0.99 23.44 -12.11
N ARG A 326 0.25 24.54 -12.32
CA ARG A 326 0.80 25.78 -12.94
C ARG A 326 1.93 26.37 -12.11
N LYS A 327 1.75 26.44 -10.77
CA LYS A 327 2.79 26.90 -9.83
C LYS A 327 4.07 26.07 -9.96
N LEU A 328 3.96 24.74 -9.91
CA LEU A 328 5.10 23.84 -9.96
C LEU A 328 5.70 23.70 -11.37
N HIS A 329 4.92 23.95 -12.40
CA HIS A 329 5.45 24.08 -13.75
C HIS A 329 6.34 25.30 -13.90
N SER A 330 6.03 26.43 -13.29
CA SER A 330 6.83 27.66 -13.31
C SER A 330 7.98 27.67 -12.29
N ASP A 331 7.83 26.97 -11.16
CA ASP A 331 8.82 26.85 -10.09
C ASP A 331 9.21 25.37 -9.87
N ARG A 332 10.10 24.91 -10.75
CA ARG A 332 10.62 23.51 -10.68
C ARG A 332 11.50 23.27 -9.45
N GLU A 333 12.15 24.32 -8.98
CA GLU A 333 13.03 24.27 -7.84
C GLU A 333 12.26 23.98 -6.55
N LEU A 334 11.04 24.52 -6.41
CA LEU A 334 10.16 24.21 -5.30
C LEU A 334 9.82 22.70 -5.28
N ALA A 335 9.44 22.13 -6.43
CA ALA A 335 9.13 20.71 -6.53
C ALA A 335 10.35 19.84 -6.14
N ARG A 336 11.55 20.20 -6.64
CA ARG A 336 12.80 19.51 -6.33
C ARG A 336 13.11 19.51 -4.82
N LYS A 337 13.05 20.67 -4.18
CA LYS A 337 13.31 20.83 -2.73
C LYS A 337 12.34 20.02 -1.88
N VAL A 338 11.06 20.06 -2.22
CA VAL A 338 10.03 19.27 -1.52
C VAL A 338 10.27 17.78 -1.69
N GLY A 339 10.67 17.33 -2.88
CA GLY A 339 11.03 15.94 -3.13
C GLY A 339 12.23 15.45 -2.33
N GLU A 340 13.30 16.27 -2.26
CA GLU A 340 14.48 15.96 -1.44
C GLU A 340 14.13 15.89 0.05
N CYS A 341 13.28 16.79 0.54
CA CYS A 341 12.81 16.77 1.91
C CYS A 341 11.94 15.51 2.20
N ALA A 342 11.08 15.13 1.25
CA ALA A 342 10.28 13.92 1.33
C ALA A 342 11.15 12.67 1.45
N SER A 343 12.18 12.55 0.61
CA SER A 343 13.12 11.43 0.63
C SER A 343 13.78 11.27 2.01
N GLY A 344 14.18 12.37 2.63
CA GLY A 344 14.84 12.33 3.95
C GLY A 344 13.91 12.09 5.15
N ARG A 345 12.60 12.36 5.02
CA ARG A 345 11.68 12.34 6.17
C ARG A 345 10.64 11.22 6.16
N ILE A 346 10.16 10.82 4.99
CA ILE A 346 9.06 9.84 4.92
C ILE A 346 9.51 8.45 4.48
N VAL A 347 10.72 8.34 3.95
CA VAL A 347 11.27 7.06 3.47
C VAL A 347 11.93 6.30 4.61
N ARG A 348 11.52 5.07 4.82
CA ARG A 348 12.17 4.09 5.70
C ARG A 348 12.33 2.77 4.98
N SER A 349 13.43 2.08 5.20
CA SER A 349 13.64 0.76 4.60
C SER A 349 12.74 -0.31 5.24
N TRP A 350 12.37 -1.32 4.48
CA TRP A 350 11.71 -2.51 5.06
C TRP A 350 12.62 -3.24 6.06
N GLU A 351 13.92 -3.11 5.91
CA GLU A 351 14.88 -3.68 6.84
C GLU A 351 14.76 -3.07 8.24
N ASP A 352 14.68 -1.72 8.32
CA ASP A 352 14.51 -0.99 9.58
C ASP A 352 13.14 -1.30 10.20
N ILE A 353 12.08 -1.30 9.39
CA ILE A 353 10.72 -1.61 9.84
C ILE A 353 10.64 -3.04 10.41
N ALA A 354 11.25 -4.01 9.73
CA ALA A 354 11.30 -5.38 10.22
C ALA A 354 12.10 -5.49 11.53
N GLY A 355 13.20 -4.73 11.67
CA GLY A 355 13.95 -4.63 12.91
C GLY A 355 13.08 -4.12 14.07
N GLU A 356 12.39 -3.01 13.89
CA GLU A 356 11.46 -2.45 14.89
C GLU A 356 10.33 -3.44 15.24
N ALA A 357 9.78 -4.12 14.24
CA ALA A 357 8.75 -5.13 14.46
C ALA A 357 9.26 -6.33 15.28
N ILE A 358 10.48 -6.78 15.03
CA ILE A 358 11.12 -7.87 15.80
C ILE A 358 11.27 -7.46 17.27
N ASP A 359 11.70 -6.23 17.55
CA ASP A 359 11.84 -5.74 18.93
C ASP A 359 10.48 -5.69 19.66
N ARG A 360 9.42 -5.25 18.97
CA ARG A 360 8.06 -5.28 19.51
C ARG A 360 7.56 -6.71 19.75
N TYR A 361 7.82 -7.63 18.81
CA TYR A 361 7.48 -9.05 19.00
C TYR A 361 8.18 -9.66 20.20
N ASN A 362 9.47 -9.41 20.36
CA ASN A 362 10.23 -9.90 21.52
C ASN A 362 9.64 -9.39 22.84
N SER A 363 9.25 -8.12 22.89
CA SER A 363 8.58 -7.50 24.02
C SER A 363 7.23 -8.16 24.35
N LEU A 364 6.42 -8.46 23.32
CA LEU A 364 5.14 -9.16 23.46
C LEU A 364 5.32 -10.60 23.96
N ILE A 365 6.29 -11.31 23.39
CA ILE A 365 6.62 -12.69 23.78
C ILE A 365 7.04 -12.72 25.26
N ALA A 366 7.92 -11.80 25.67
CA ALA A 366 8.37 -11.70 27.06
C ALA A 366 7.20 -11.41 28.01
N ARG A 367 6.34 -10.44 27.69
CA ARG A 367 5.13 -10.12 28.49
C ARG A 367 4.20 -11.33 28.63
N LYS A 368 3.96 -12.05 27.54
CA LYS A 368 3.06 -13.23 27.53
C LYS A 368 3.64 -14.39 28.37
N CYS A 369 4.97 -14.55 28.39
CA CYS A 369 5.63 -15.55 29.22
C CYS A 369 5.55 -15.23 30.71
N MET A 370 5.61 -13.94 31.12
CA MET A 370 5.51 -13.52 32.52
C MET A 370 4.10 -13.72 33.13
N ILE A 371 3.06 -13.64 32.27
CA ILE A 371 1.66 -13.80 32.70
C ILE A 371 1.27 -15.29 32.85
N ARG A 372 2.12 -16.24 32.42
CA ARG A 372 1.87 -17.69 32.64
C ARG A 372 2.14 -18.02 34.10
N PRO A 373 1.12 -18.41 34.90
CA PRO A 373 1.41 -19.09 36.16
C PRO A 373 2.10 -20.43 35.87
N LEU A 374 3.13 -20.74 36.65
CA LEU A 374 3.79 -22.04 36.65
C LEU A 374 2.80 -23.18 36.83
#